data_b343cc1fb9c8a8ca39c471d1bc110b54
#
_entry.id   b343cc1fb9c8a8ca39c471d1bc110b54
#
_cell.length_a   1.000
_cell.length_b   1.000
_cell.length_c   1.000
_cell.angle_alpha   90.00
_cell.angle_beta   90.00
_cell.angle_gamma   90.00
#
_symmetry.space_group_name_H-M   'P 1'
#
loop_
_entity.id
_entity.type
_entity.pdbx_description
1 polymer ?
#
loop_
_entity_poly.entity_id
_entity_poly.type
_entity_poly.pdbx_seq_one_letter_code
_entity_poly.pdbx_strand_id
1 'polypeptide(L)'
;FLAVNVANILGYVCLAFVPLWIAMYFMWNEKIVVDGANDDLTGCFMSIAVLKALKDQNVNLENTEVGVLITGSEEAGLRGAKAFTKAHAKEFDDVETLIFAIDTIRDAKFLGVNVNDLNNTVPSDPHAIDLFFNAGAELGIPVQKIGVPFGATDSAAFNQGGMKAVGITAMNHNLEDYYHTRKDTFDNLDEESLATCFEVAVKALENFDSGL
;
A
#
# COMPACT_ATOMS: atom_id res chain seq x y z
N PHE A 1 -40.51 24.07 19.23
CA PHE A 1 -40.31 24.91 18.03
C PHE A 1 -38.88 24.85 17.51
N LEU A 2 -37.87 25.05 18.37
CA LEU A 2 -36.46 25.03 17.96
C LEU A 2 -36.01 23.63 17.41
N ALA A 3 -36.43 22.56 18.09
CA ALA A 3 -36.08 21.20 17.69
C ALA A 3 -36.71 20.79 16.35
N VAL A 4 -37.92 21.25 16.06
CA VAL A 4 -38.59 20.96 14.77
C VAL A 4 -37.88 21.71 13.63
N ASN A 5 -37.43 22.94 13.86
CA ASN A 5 -36.67 23.70 12.86
C ASN A 5 -35.31 23.07 12.56
N VAL A 6 -34.60 22.62 13.58
CA VAL A 6 -33.32 21.92 13.39
C VAL A 6 -33.51 20.60 12.61
N ALA A 7 -34.54 19.83 12.94
CA ALA A 7 -34.84 18.58 12.23
C ALA A 7 -35.17 18.83 10.75
N ASN A 8 -35.93 19.87 10.45
CA ASN A 8 -36.26 20.25 9.07
C ASN A 8 -35.02 20.73 8.31
N ILE A 9 -34.15 21.51 8.91
CA ILE A 9 -32.88 21.94 8.29
C ILE A 9 -32.00 20.72 7.97
N LEU A 10 -31.83 19.81 8.92
CA LEU A 10 -31.09 18.56 8.68
C LEU A 10 -31.74 17.73 7.58
N GLY A 11 -33.06 17.64 7.55
CA GLY A 11 -33.81 16.98 6.48
C GLY A 11 -33.53 17.59 5.10
N TYR A 12 -33.54 18.91 4.96
CA TYR A 12 -33.19 19.56 3.69
C TYR A 12 -31.73 19.39 3.31
N VAL A 13 -30.80 19.39 4.28
CA VAL A 13 -29.38 19.07 4.04
C VAL A 13 -29.25 17.63 3.53
N CYS A 14 -29.90 16.66 4.17
CA CYS A 14 -29.90 15.26 3.70
C CYS A 14 -30.49 15.11 2.29
N LEU A 15 -31.59 15.83 1.98
CA LEU A 15 -32.19 15.83 0.65
C LEU A 15 -31.23 16.35 -0.42
N ALA A 16 -30.38 17.32 -0.11
CA ALA A 16 -29.38 17.84 -1.04
C ALA A 16 -28.35 16.76 -1.46
N PHE A 17 -28.13 15.71 -0.66
CA PHE A 17 -27.25 14.58 -0.98
C PHE A 17 -27.95 13.48 -1.76
N VAL A 18 -29.28 13.48 -1.94
CA VAL A 18 -30.00 12.43 -2.67
C VAL A 18 -29.48 12.25 -4.09
N PRO A 19 -29.17 13.29 -4.88
CA PRO A 19 -28.60 13.12 -6.21
C PRO A 19 -27.25 12.39 -6.17
N LEU A 20 -26.42 12.62 -5.14
CA LEU A 20 -25.16 11.93 -4.94
C LEU A 20 -25.38 10.44 -4.65
N TRP A 21 -26.31 10.09 -3.77
CA TRP A 21 -26.67 8.70 -3.47
C TRP A 21 -27.18 7.97 -4.71
N ILE A 22 -28.00 8.64 -5.52
CA ILE A 22 -28.49 8.07 -6.78
C ILE A 22 -27.30 7.86 -7.74
N ALA A 23 -26.41 8.84 -7.87
CA ALA A 23 -25.22 8.70 -8.72
C ALA A 23 -24.33 7.54 -8.24
N MET A 24 -24.09 7.39 -6.95
CA MET A 24 -23.33 6.30 -6.37
C MET A 24 -23.95 4.93 -6.69
N TYR A 25 -25.31 4.83 -6.62
CA TYR A 25 -26.00 3.59 -6.97
C TYR A 25 -25.75 3.18 -8.43
N PHE A 26 -25.71 4.12 -9.37
CA PHE A 26 -25.41 3.86 -10.78
C PHE A 26 -23.91 3.63 -11.05
N MET A 27 -23.04 4.20 -10.23
CA MET A 27 -21.59 3.98 -10.32
C MET A 27 -21.19 2.61 -9.77
N TRP A 28 -21.92 2.08 -8.78
CA TRP A 28 -21.72 0.74 -8.25
C TRP A 28 -22.23 -0.29 -9.22
N ASN A 29 -21.33 -1.03 -9.85
CA ASN A 29 -21.70 -2.05 -10.81
C ASN A 29 -20.89 -3.33 -10.58
N GLU A 30 -21.47 -4.27 -9.88
CA GLU A 30 -20.86 -5.58 -9.57
C GLU A 30 -20.56 -6.45 -10.80
N LYS A 31 -21.10 -6.08 -11.98
CA LYS A 31 -20.88 -6.82 -13.23
C LYS A 31 -19.68 -6.33 -14.02
N ILE A 32 -19.09 -5.22 -13.62
CA ILE A 32 -17.96 -4.62 -14.29
C ILE A 32 -16.76 -4.69 -13.33
N VAL A 33 -15.83 -5.56 -13.67
CA VAL A 33 -14.58 -5.74 -12.93
C VAL A 33 -13.55 -4.81 -13.54
N VAL A 34 -12.77 -4.15 -12.67
CA VAL A 34 -11.57 -3.40 -13.03
C VAL A 34 -10.39 -4.36 -12.92
N ASP A 35 -9.44 -4.29 -13.84
CA ASP A 35 -8.31 -5.22 -13.84
C ASP A 35 -7.39 -5.01 -12.62
N GLY A 36 -7.27 -3.77 -12.15
CA GLY A 36 -6.41 -3.45 -10.99
C GLY A 36 -4.94 -3.74 -11.29
N ALA A 37 -4.49 -3.39 -12.50
CA ALA A 37 -3.16 -3.77 -12.96
C ALA A 37 -2.06 -3.06 -12.17
N ASN A 38 -2.20 -1.75 -11.94
CA ASN A 38 -1.29 -1.01 -11.08
C ASN A 38 -1.71 -1.10 -9.60
N ASP A 39 -3.01 -1.04 -9.33
CA ASP A 39 -3.62 -1.04 -8.01
C ASP A 39 -4.51 -2.28 -7.80
N ASP A 40 -4.00 -3.43 -7.25
CA ASP A 40 -2.59 -3.57 -6.83
C ASP A 40 -1.99 -4.91 -7.27
N LEU A 41 -2.14 -5.26 -8.56
CA LEU A 41 -1.43 -6.43 -9.09
C LEU A 41 0.08 -6.19 -9.16
N THR A 42 0.53 -4.93 -9.30
CA THR A 42 1.96 -4.61 -9.30
C THR A 42 2.62 -4.97 -7.98
N GLY A 43 2.05 -4.60 -6.84
CA GLY A 43 2.59 -4.95 -5.52
C GLY A 43 2.55 -6.46 -5.26
N CYS A 44 1.45 -7.11 -5.64
CA CYS A 44 1.32 -8.57 -5.52
C CYS A 44 2.41 -9.31 -6.29
N PHE A 45 2.57 -9.01 -7.58
CA PHE A 45 3.57 -9.69 -8.42
C PHE A 45 4.99 -9.26 -8.10
N MET A 46 5.22 -8.02 -7.68
CA MET A 46 6.51 -7.53 -7.20
C MET A 46 6.99 -8.37 -6.01
N SER A 47 6.13 -8.56 -5.02
CA SER A 47 6.44 -9.37 -3.83
C SER A 47 6.80 -10.81 -4.20
N ILE A 48 6.05 -11.42 -5.12
CA ILE A 48 6.35 -12.77 -5.63
C ILE A 48 7.66 -12.77 -6.42
N ALA A 49 7.93 -11.74 -7.23
CA ALA A 49 9.15 -11.64 -8.03
C ALA A 49 10.40 -11.55 -7.16
N VAL A 50 10.35 -10.77 -6.06
CA VAL A 50 11.45 -10.69 -5.09
C VAL A 50 11.76 -12.07 -4.51
N LEU A 51 10.74 -12.77 -3.99
CA LEU A 51 10.92 -14.11 -3.42
C LEU A 51 11.46 -15.11 -4.47
N LYS A 52 10.94 -15.03 -5.70
CA LYS A 52 11.40 -15.87 -6.80
C LYS A 52 12.85 -15.59 -7.17
N ALA A 53 13.25 -14.34 -7.24
CA ALA A 53 14.63 -13.96 -7.58
C ALA A 53 15.63 -14.45 -6.51
N LEU A 54 15.32 -14.30 -5.24
CA LEU A 54 16.14 -14.83 -4.15
C LEU A 54 16.33 -16.34 -4.31
N LYS A 55 15.27 -17.07 -4.64
CA LYS A 55 15.32 -18.53 -4.84
C LYS A 55 16.11 -18.92 -6.08
N ASP A 56 15.85 -18.30 -7.23
CA ASP A 56 16.43 -18.67 -8.53
C ASP A 56 17.93 -18.33 -8.58
N GLN A 57 18.35 -17.25 -7.92
CA GLN A 57 19.75 -16.83 -7.85
C GLN A 57 20.52 -17.49 -6.72
N ASN A 58 19.89 -18.39 -5.95
CA ASN A 58 20.44 -19.02 -4.75
C ASN A 58 21.03 -17.98 -3.77
N VAL A 59 20.36 -16.84 -3.62
CA VAL A 59 20.73 -15.84 -2.62
C VAL A 59 20.44 -16.45 -1.26
N ASN A 60 21.49 -16.75 -0.51
CA ASN A 60 21.37 -17.20 0.87
C ASN A 60 21.43 -15.98 1.77
N LEU A 61 20.29 -15.58 2.28
CA LEU A 61 20.24 -14.66 3.41
C LEU A 61 20.66 -15.45 4.65
N GLU A 62 21.60 -14.90 5.43
CA GLU A 62 22.20 -15.63 6.56
C GLU A 62 21.35 -15.55 7.83
N ASN A 63 20.63 -14.45 8.00
CA ASN A 63 19.92 -14.11 9.23
C ASN A 63 18.41 -13.86 9.02
N THR A 64 17.95 -13.88 7.78
CA THR A 64 16.60 -13.41 7.42
C THR A 64 15.81 -14.48 6.69
N GLU A 65 14.58 -14.69 7.12
CA GLU A 65 13.56 -15.43 6.36
C GLU A 65 12.64 -14.43 5.66
N VAL A 66 12.42 -14.61 4.36
CA VAL A 66 11.53 -13.75 3.55
C VAL A 66 10.26 -14.50 3.21
N GLY A 67 9.14 -13.90 3.57
CA GLY A 67 7.80 -14.37 3.25
C GLY A 67 7.04 -13.39 2.36
N VAL A 68 6.06 -13.88 1.64
CA VAL A 68 5.11 -13.07 0.88
C VAL A 68 3.71 -13.29 1.43
N LEU A 69 3.05 -12.21 1.77
CA LEU A 69 1.65 -12.18 2.19
C LEU A 69 0.84 -11.40 1.16
N ILE A 70 -0.11 -12.06 0.53
CA ILE A 70 -1.08 -11.42 -0.36
C ILE A 70 -2.39 -11.29 0.42
N THR A 71 -2.78 -10.07 0.69
CA THR A 71 -4.01 -9.75 1.40
C THR A 71 -5.17 -9.57 0.43
N GLY A 72 -6.37 -9.67 0.92
CA GLY A 72 -7.57 -9.40 0.15
C GLY A 72 -8.41 -8.30 0.77
N SER A 73 -9.28 -7.70 -0.04
CA SER A 73 -10.22 -6.68 0.42
C SER A 73 -9.56 -5.46 1.06
N GLU A 74 -8.44 -5.01 0.49
CA GLU A 74 -7.76 -3.78 0.89
C GLU A 74 -8.71 -2.59 0.70
N GLU A 75 -9.27 -2.41 -0.47
CA GLU A 75 -10.24 -1.39 -0.89
C GLU A 75 -11.53 -1.34 -0.04
N ALA A 76 -11.84 -2.43 0.64
CA ALA A 76 -12.96 -2.50 1.55
C ALA A 76 -12.58 -2.14 3.00
N GLY A 77 -11.44 -1.48 3.20
CA GLY A 77 -10.94 -0.98 4.47
C GLY A 77 -9.91 -1.87 5.13
N LEU A 78 -8.89 -2.32 4.38
CA LEU A 78 -7.72 -3.08 4.85
C LEU A 78 -8.10 -4.39 5.55
N ARG A 79 -9.14 -5.08 5.07
CA ARG A 79 -9.75 -6.21 5.81
C ARG A 79 -8.82 -7.39 5.93
N GLY A 80 -8.07 -7.71 4.86
CA GLY A 80 -7.12 -8.82 4.85
C GLY A 80 -6.00 -8.59 5.85
N ALA A 81 -5.33 -7.45 5.78
CA ALA A 81 -4.27 -7.07 6.69
C ALA A 81 -4.74 -7.02 8.15
N LYS A 82 -5.91 -6.44 8.43
CA LYS A 82 -6.51 -6.45 9.77
C LYS A 82 -6.79 -7.86 10.29
N ALA A 83 -7.31 -8.74 9.43
CA ALA A 83 -7.60 -10.11 9.81
C ALA A 83 -6.32 -10.90 10.10
N PHE A 84 -5.30 -10.76 9.23
CA PHE A 84 -4.00 -11.37 9.42
C PHE A 84 -3.36 -10.91 10.73
N THR A 85 -3.26 -9.60 10.95
CA THR A 85 -2.66 -9.02 12.15
C THR A 85 -3.36 -9.53 13.40
N LYS A 86 -4.69 -9.53 13.42
CA LYS A 86 -5.47 -10.03 14.57
C LYS A 86 -5.21 -11.51 14.87
N ALA A 87 -5.01 -12.31 13.83
CA ALA A 87 -4.83 -13.76 13.98
C ALA A 87 -3.38 -14.14 14.30
N HIS A 88 -2.41 -13.45 13.72
CA HIS A 88 -1.03 -13.91 13.61
C HIS A 88 0.03 -12.98 14.22
N ALA A 89 -0.27 -11.72 14.60
CA ALA A 89 0.77 -10.79 15.07
C ALA A 89 1.63 -11.38 16.19
N LYS A 90 1.03 -12.14 17.10
CA LYS A 90 1.74 -12.78 18.23
C LYS A 90 2.74 -13.85 17.82
N GLU A 91 2.62 -14.41 16.63
CA GLU A 91 3.55 -15.42 16.11
C GLU A 91 4.90 -14.80 15.77
N PHE A 92 4.96 -13.47 15.67
CA PHE A 92 6.14 -12.69 15.34
C PHE A 92 6.74 -11.92 16.54
N ASP A 93 6.17 -12.08 17.75
CA ASP A 93 6.62 -11.33 18.94
C ASP A 93 8.10 -11.62 19.32
N ASP A 94 8.58 -12.83 19.05
CA ASP A 94 9.94 -13.28 19.39
C ASP A 94 10.95 -13.08 18.24
N VAL A 95 10.52 -12.56 17.11
CA VAL A 95 11.35 -12.39 15.89
C VAL A 95 11.24 -10.96 15.38
N GLU A 96 12.37 -10.30 15.14
CA GLU A 96 12.33 -9.01 14.46
C GLU A 96 11.72 -9.17 13.07
N THR A 97 10.58 -8.56 12.87
CA THR A 97 9.81 -8.67 11.62
C THR A 97 9.47 -7.30 11.10
N LEU A 98 9.80 -7.04 9.84
CA LEU A 98 9.42 -5.84 9.12
C LEU A 98 8.54 -6.21 7.93
N ILE A 99 7.54 -5.39 7.65
CA ILE A 99 6.60 -5.57 6.54
C ILE A 99 6.75 -4.40 5.58
N PHE A 100 7.06 -4.71 4.32
CA PHE A 100 6.98 -3.79 3.20
C PHE A 100 5.66 -4.02 2.47
N ALA A 101 4.68 -3.14 2.66
CA ALA A 101 3.42 -3.16 1.93
C ALA A 101 3.62 -2.41 0.61
N ILE A 102 3.82 -3.15 -0.47
CA ILE A 102 4.07 -2.59 -1.81
C ILE A 102 2.72 -2.39 -2.48
N ASP A 103 2.44 -1.18 -2.92
CA ASP A 103 1.14 -0.78 -3.41
C ASP A 103 1.28 0.25 -4.54
N THR A 104 0.64 -0.02 -5.67
CA THR A 104 0.57 0.89 -6.84
C THR A 104 1.94 1.36 -7.33
N ILE A 105 2.69 0.46 -7.97
CA ILE A 105 4.00 0.77 -8.57
C ILE A 105 3.83 1.14 -10.06
N ARG A 106 3.74 2.43 -10.35
CA ARG A 106 3.44 2.92 -11.72
C ARG A 106 4.51 3.87 -12.30
N ASP A 107 5.06 4.80 -11.50
CA ASP A 107 6.03 5.79 -11.98
C ASP A 107 7.17 5.94 -10.97
N ALA A 108 8.34 5.39 -11.30
CA ALA A 108 9.52 5.35 -10.43
C ALA A 108 9.96 6.73 -9.92
N LYS A 109 9.66 7.79 -10.65
CA LYS A 109 10.01 9.15 -10.20
C LYS A 109 9.25 9.57 -8.93
N PHE A 110 8.14 8.88 -8.61
CA PHE A 110 7.37 9.06 -7.39
C PHE A 110 7.59 7.94 -6.36
N LEU A 111 8.59 7.06 -6.61
CA LEU A 111 8.89 6.00 -5.66
C LEU A 111 9.15 6.59 -4.27
N GLY A 112 8.41 6.09 -3.30
CA GLY A 112 8.48 6.61 -1.95
C GLY A 112 8.07 5.61 -0.87
N VAL A 113 8.46 5.95 0.34
CA VAL A 113 8.04 5.29 1.58
C VAL A 113 7.05 6.17 2.32
N ASN A 114 5.97 5.59 2.78
CA ASN A 114 4.93 6.30 3.51
C ASN A 114 5.36 6.50 4.96
N VAL A 115 5.77 7.70 5.34
CA VAL A 115 6.13 8.00 6.74
C VAL A 115 4.91 8.07 7.65
N ASN A 116 3.75 8.43 7.08
CA ASN A 116 2.45 8.34 7.72
C ASN A 116 1.43 7.78 6.72
N ASP A 117 0.58 6.91 7.17
CA ASP A 117 -0.44 6.24 6.40
C ASP A 117 -1.86 6.55 6.95
N LEU A 118 -2.91 6.00 6.33
CA LEU A 118 -4.31 6.16 6.72
C LEU A 118 -4.66 7.63 6.99
N ASN A 119 -4.76 8.42 5.93
CA ASN A 119 -5.03 9.86 6.01
C ASN A 119 -4.03 10.60 6.93
N ASN A 120 -2.75 10.22 6.88
CA ASN A 120 -1.66 10.72 7.74
C ASN A 120 -1.88 10.52 9.25
N THR A 121 -2.69 9.56 9.68
CA THR A 121 -3.01 9.33 11.09
C THR A 121 -2.22 8.19 11.73
N VAL A 122 -1.65 7.31 10.92
CA VAL A 122 -0.89 6.13 11.39
C VAL A 122 0.57 6.28 10.99
N PRO A 123 1.50 6.43 11.94
CA PRO A 123 2.91 6.47 11.64
C PRO A 123 3.41 5.09 11.20
N SER A 124 4.27 5.06 10.19
CA SER A 124 4.98 3.85 9.79
C SER A 124 6.21 3.60 10.67
N ASP A 125 6.69 2.36 10.66
CA ASP A 125 7.87 1.99 11.45
C ASP A 125 9.14 2.70 10.94
N PRO A 126 9.90 3.39 11.80
CA PRO A 126 11.07 4.16 11.38
C PRO A 126 12.20 3.29 10.79
N HIS A 127 12.40 2.07 11.31
CA HIS A 127 13.44 1.17 10.80
C HIS A 127 13.08 0.69 9.39
N ALA A 128 11.84 0.30 9.16
CA ALA A 128 11.38 -0.09 7.82
C ALA A 128 11.47 1.07 6.81
N ILE A 129 11.15 2.30 7.24
CA ILE A 129 11.33 3.51 6.43
C ILE A 129 12.80 3.69 6.03
N ASP A 130 13.70 3.65 7.02
CA ASP A 130 15.11 3.95 6.79
C ASP A 130 15.79 2.86 5.96
N LEU A 131 15.45 1.59 6.14
CA LEU A 131 15.96 0.49 5.31
C LEU A 131 15.66 0.72 3.81
N PHE A 132 14.43 0.96 3.46
CA PHE A 132 14.06 1.13 2.06
C PHE A 132 14.59 2.46 1.48
N PHE A 133 14.53 3.53 2.26
CA PHE A 133 15.05 4.85 1.86
C PHE A 133 16.57 4.82 1.62
N ASN A 134 17.33 4.20 2.53
CA ASN A 134 18.78 4.09 2.41
C ASN A 134 19.20 3.15 1.28
N ALA A 135 18.46 2.05 1.07
CA ALA A 135 18.69 1.17 -0.07
C ALA A 135 18.60 1.91 -1.41
N GLY A 136 17.60 2.79 -1.57
CA GLY A 136 17.51 3.66 -2.74
C GLY A 136 18.73 4.57 -2.87
N ALA A 137 19.16 5.20 -1.78
CA ALA A 137 20.32 6.08 -1.78
C ALA A 137 21.62 5.34 -2.18
N GLU A 138 21.83 4.11 -1.69
CA GLU A 138 22.97 3.27 -2.04
C GLU A 138 23.02 2.90 -3.53
N LEU A 139 21.85 2.69 -4.13
CA LEU A 139 21.71 2.41 -5.57
C LEU A 139 21.73 3.67 -6.44
N GLY A 140 21.69 4.87 -5.85
CA GLY A 140 21.53 6.11 -6.57
C GLY A 140 20.11 6.31 -7.14
N ILE A 141 19.13 5.58 -6.62
CA ILE A 141 17.72 5.66 -6.97
C ILE A 141 17.02 6.60 -5.99
N PRO A 142 16.41 7.69 -6.46
CA PRO A 142 15.70 8.60 -5.56
C PRO A 142 14.45 7.94 -4.94
N VAL A 143 14.41 7.85 -3.63
CA VAL A 143 13.22 7.43 -2.87
C VAL A 143 12.74 8.62 -2.03
N GLN A 144 11.45 8.90 -2.07
CA GLN A 144 10.86 10.02 -1.35
C GLN A 144 10.31 9.55 0.00
N LYS A 145 10.33 10.41 1.02
CA LYS A 145 9.57 10.23 2.26
C LYS A 145 8.26 10.99 2.10
N ILE A 146 7.15 10.27 2.01
CA ILE A 146 5.82 10.82 1.70
C ILE A 146 4.82 10.47 2.78
N GLY A 147 3.69 11.18 2.80
CA GLY A 147 2.54 10.81 3.61
C GLY A 147 1.36 10.45 2.72
N VAL A 148 0.42 9.68 3.23
CA VAL A 148 -0.83 9.33 2.55
C VAL A 148 -1.94 10.24 3.07
N PRO A 149 -2.19 11.39 2.43
CA PRO A 149 -3.18 12.36 2.93
C PRO A 149 -4.63 11.91 2.72
N PHE A 150 -4.87 11.05 1.72
CA PHE A 150 -6.17 10.46 1.42
C PHE A 150 -5.99 8.99 1.09
N GLY A 151 -6.75 8.12 1.77
CA GLY A 151 -6.65 6.68 1.61
C GLY A 151 -5.73 6.03 2.63
N ALA A 152 -5.32 4.82 2.34
CA ALA A 152 -4.44 4.01 3.18
C ALA A 152 -3.79 2.93 2.33
N THR A 153 -2.72 2.32 2.86
CA THR A 153 -2.21 1.03 2.41
C THR A 153 -2.34 0.01 3.54
N ASP A 154 -2.13 -1.24 3.26
CA ASP A 154 -2.18 -2.29 4.29
C ASP A 154 -1.17 -2.09 5.43
N SER A 155 -0.11 -1.29 5.20
CA SER A 155 0.86 -0.95 6.25
C SER A 155 0.21 -0.31 7.47
N ALA A 156 -0.83 0.50 7.27
CA ALA A 156 -1.57 1.10 8.36
C ALA A 156 -2.23 0.05 9.27
N ALA A 157 -2.81 -1.00 8.69
CA ALA A 157 -3.46 -2.05 9.47
C ALA A 157 -2.44 -2.87 10.27
N PHE A 158 -1.28 -3.15 9.70
CA PHE A 158 -0.19 -3.84 10.41
C PHE A 158 0.33 -2.99 11.57
N ASN A 159 0.64 -1.71 11.35
CA ASN A 159 1.09 -0.80 12.40
C ASN A 159 0.05 -0.61 13.51
N GLN A 160 -1.24 -0.46 13.17
CA GLN A 160 -2.32 -0.39 14.16
C GLN A 160 -2.46 -1.66 15.00
N GLY A 161 -2.11 -2.80 14.44
CA GLY A 161 -2.11 -4.09 15.13
C GLY A 161 -0.82 -4.42 15.89
N GLY A 162 0.15 -3.49 15.92
CA GLY A 162 1.40 -3.63 16.67
C GLY A 162 2.54 -4.30 15.91
N MET A 163 2.37 -4.59 14.63
CA MET A 163 3.46 -5.05 13.76
C MET A 163 4.20 -3.85 13.17
N LYS A 164 5.45 -4.03 12.76
CA LYS A 164 6.27 -2.98 12.16
C LYS A 164 6.12 -3.00 10.63
N ALA A 165 5.59 -1.94 10.04
CA ALA A 165 5.35 -1.90 8.60
C ALA A 165 5.60 -0.51 8.00
N VAL A 166 5.86 -0.50 6.69
CA VAL A 166 5.92 0.70 5.85
C VAL A 166 5.20 0.45 4.53
N GLY A 167 4.43 1.43 4.07
CA GLY A 167 3.87 1.43 2.72
C GLY A 167 4.91 1.92 1.71
N ILE A 168 4.99 1.26 0.57
CA ILE A 168 5.87 1.60 -0.55
C ILE A 168 5.00 1.83 -1.76
N THR A 169 5.03 3.05 -2.30
CA THR A 169 4.22 3.43 -3.44
C THR A 169 5.06 4.16 -4.50
N ALA A 170 4.65 4.07 -5.74
CA ALA A 170 5.26 4.81 -6.84
C ALA A 170 4.19 5.36 -7.77
N MET A 171 3.35 6.24 -7.24
CA MET A 171 2.26 6.87 -7.98
C MET A 171 2.26 8.39 -7.79
N ASN A 172 1.79 9.09 -8.80
CA ASN A 172 1.56 10.53 -8.67
C ASN A 172 0.29 10.79 -7.87
N HIS A 173 0.44 11.42 -6.70
CA HIS A 173 -0.70 11.75 -5.82
C HIS A 173 -1.64 12.84 -6.39
N ASN A 174 -1.34 13.40 -7.54
CA ASN A 174 -2.27 14.29 -8.26
C ASN A 174 -3.28 13.48 -9.10
N LEU A 175 -3.82 12.40 -8.57
CA LEU A 175 -4.86 11.54 -9.14
C LEU A 175 -4.69 11.33 -10.65
N GLU A 176 -3.88 10.37 -11.01
CA GLU A 176 -3.76 9.94 -12.40
C GLU A 176 -5.08 9.30 -12.86
N ASP A 177 -5.38 9.43 -14.15
CA ASP A 177 -6.68 9.07 -14.71
C ASP A 177 -6.96 7.56 -14.77
N TYR A 178 -5.95 6.71 -14.51
CA TYR A 178 -6.11 5.27 -14.38
C TYR A 178 -6.55 4.84 -12.97
N TYR A 179 -6.07 5.54 -11.93
CA TYR A 179 -6.23 5.15 -10.53
C TYR A 179 -7.71 5.04 -10.14
N HIS A 180 -8.11 3.90 -9.60
CA HIS A 180 -9.50 3.54 -9.27
C HIS A 180 -10.48 3.61 -10.46
N THR A 181 -10.00 3.45 -11.70
CA THR A 181 -10.82 3.48 -12.89
C THR A 181 -10.61 2.26 -13.78
N ARG A 182 -11.47 2.09 -14.80
CA ARG A 182 -11.33 1.02 -15.81
C ARG A 182 -10.13 1.17 -16.73
N LYS A 183 -9.37 2.24 -16.56
CA LYS A 183 -8.12 2.46 -17.30
C LYS A 183 -6.93 1.81 -16.60
N ASP A 184 -7.13 1.28 -15.39
CA ASP A 184 -6.09 0.52 -14.70
C ASP A 184 -5.97 -0.88 -15.27
N THR A 185 -5.35 -0.94 -16.44
CA THR A 185 -5.17 -2.13 -17.26
C THR A 185 -3.70 -2.41 -17.50
N PHE A 186 -3.41 -3.62 -17.97
CA PHE A 186 -2.07 -4.07 -18.29
C PHE A 186 -1.30 -3.09 -19.21
N ASP A 187 -1.97 -2.45 -20.16
CA ASP A 187 -1.34 -1.49 -21.08
C ASP A 187 -0.80 -0.22 -20.37
N ASN A 188 -1.18 -0.02 -19.12
CA ASN A 188 -0.75 1.10 -18.28
C ASN A 188 0.42 0.76 -17.36
N LEU A 189 0.96 -0.46 -17.41
CA LEU A 189 2.14 -0.83 -16.63
C LEU A 189 3.40 -0.18 -17.20
N ASP A 190 4.35 0.11 -16.31
CA ASP A 190 5.68 0.60 -16.68
C ASP A 190 6.75 -0.34 -16.12
N GLU A 191 7.34 -1.14 -17.02
CA GLU A 191 8.34 -2.15 -16.68
C GLU A 191 9.59 -1.55 -16.04
N GLU A 192 10.01 -0.35 -16.44
CA GLU A 192 11.19 0.32 -15.88
C GLU A 192 10.94 0.72 -14.42
N SER A 193 9.74 1.21 -14.11
CA SER A 193 9.34 1.54 -12.75
C SER A 193 9.24 0.30 -11.86
N LEU A 194 8.74 -0.80 -12.40
CA LEU A 194 8.71 -2.07 -11.70
C LEU A 194 10.12 -2.58 -11.40
N ALA A 195 11.02 -2.55 -12.39
CA ALA A 195 12.42 -2.96 -12.20
C ALA A 195 13.12 -2.09 -11.15
N THR A 196 12.92 -0.77 -11.21
CA THR A 196 13.50 0.18 -10.26
C THR A 196 13.05 -0.11 -8.81
N CYS A 197 11.76 -0.32 -8.60
CA CYS A 197 11.24 -0.66 -7.26
C CYS A 197 11.78 -2.01 -6.79
N PHE A 198 11.85 -2.99 -7.68
CA PHE A 198 12.40 -4.33 -7.40
C PHE A 198 13.85 -4.24 -6.90
N GLU A 199 14.72 -3.48 -7.58
CA GLU A 199 16.12 -3.31 -7.18
C GLU A 199 16.24 -2.73 -5.77
N VAL A 200 15.43 -1.71 -5.46
CA VAL A 200 15.43 -1.10 -4.12
C VAL A 200 14.91 -2.07 -3.06
N ALA A 201 13.85 -2.83 -3.38
CA ALA A 201 13.30 -3.82 -2.46
C ALA A 201 14.30 -4.94 -2.13
N VAL A 202 14.99 -5.48 -3.14
CA VAL A 202 16.04 -6.50 -2.93
C VAL A 202 17.19 -5.93 -2.10
N LYS A 203 17.65 -4.71 -2.41
CA LYS A 203 18.70 -4.05 -1.66
C LYS A 203 18.33 -3.80 -0.19
N ALA A 204 17.08 -3.42 0.07
CA ALA A 204 16.59 -3.25 1.44
C ALA A 204 16.59 -4.56 2.23
N LEU A 205 16.26 -5.69 1.58
CA LEU A 205 16.36 -7.02 2.19
C LEU A 205 17.80 -7.40 2.51
N GLU A 206 18.75 -7.15 1.60
CA GLU A 206 20.18 -7.38 1.85
C GLU A 206 20.70 -6.57 3.04
N ASN A 207 20.26 -5.30 3.13
CA ASN A 207 20.63 -4.43 4.24
C ASN A 207 20.07 -4.95 5.57
N PHE A 208 18.81 -5.38 5.60
CA PHE A 208 18.19 -5.98 6.76
C PHE A 208 18.93 -7.26 7.22
N ASP A 209 19.26 -8.15 6.28
CA ASP A 209 20.01 -9.39 6.57
C ASP A 209 21.40 -9.12 7.15
N SER A 210 22.04 -8.04 6.72
CA SER A 210 23.35 -7.59 7.19
C SER A 210 23.32 -6.85 8.53
N GLY A 211 22.15 -6.55 9.07
CA GLY A 211 21.97 -5.82 10.31
C GLY A 211 22.25 -4.32 10.19
N LEU A 212 22.05 -3.74 9.03
CA LEU A 212 22.22 -2.31 8.73
C LEU A 212 20.97 -1.49 9.04
#